data_043f4a9061259d575c52543087a35d76
#
_entry.id   043f4a9061259d575c52543087a35d76
#
_cell.length_a   1.000
_cell.length_b   1.000
_cell.length_c   1.000
_cell.angle_alpha   90.00
_cell.angle_beta   90.00
_cell.angle_gamma   90.00
#
_symmetry.space_group_name_H-M   'P 1'
#
loop_
_entity.id
_entity.type
_entity.pdbx_description
1 polymer ?
#
loop_
_entity_poly.entity_id
_entity_poly.type
_entity_poly.pdbx_seq_one_letter_code
_entity_poly.pdbx_strand_id
1 'polypeptide(L)'
;MRAVAVAWRRRARYHGAVPLRVDEQPYPVIASVIDPRSETYRAHEQANRAAAEKLAAALREATVGGGDKYNQRHLAACKLLPRQRVELLLDRDSYFLELCPLAGKDVPGHVPGASLIGGIGRVSGVECVISASESTVKGGAMSELSVWKSTRLAEIAEANRLPSISMIESAGADLPNQSKIFVPGGRGFRELTRRSAERVPTICLVFGSSTAGGAYIPGMSDYTVMVKQQAQVYLAGPPLVKMATGEDSGHEELGGAEMHSQISGVSDYLAEDERDALRLGREIVAHLGYRKAAAPLPRQVLPPRYPAEDLLGIVAPDIKTPFDAREVIARIVDDSRFSEFKPSFGSTLVCGWAHLAGFPVGILANNGILFSESAQKGAQFIELCNQQDTPLLFLQNITGFMVGKRYEQEGIIKHGAKLINAVSNSTVPAITVMIGASFGAGNYAMCGRAYAPRFLFTWPNHRIGVMGGKQLAGVLDIIQREAAAKRGEPVDEQRLAVGKAMVEGQIDRESDPYFATARLWDDGIIDPRDTRTVLSIALSAAYTAPVRGTTSWGVFRH
;
A
#
# COMPACT_ATOMS: atom_id res chain seq x y z
N MET A 1 28.81 55.62 11.36
CA MET A 1 27.52 56.27 11.04
C MET A 1 26.41 55.40 11.62
N ARG A 2 25.69 55.95 12.60
CA ARG A 2 24.60 55.25 13.35
C ARG A 2 23.32 55.29 12.53
N ALA A 3 22.66 54.16 12.28
CA ALA A 3 21.31 54.12 11.75
C ALA A 3 20.33 53.85 12.90
N VAL A 4 19.34 54.73 13.00
CA VAL A 4 18.35 54.83 14.06
C VAL A 4 17.20 53.85 13.77
N ALA A 5 16.92 52.94 14.72
CA ALA A 5 15.72 52.12 14.72
C ALA A 5 14.56 52.92 15.32
N VAL A 6 13.49 53.14 14.54
CA VAL A 6 12.26 53.78 15.04
C VAL A 6 11.31 52.66 15.52
N ALA A 7 11.14 52.60 16.84
CA ALA A 7 10.17 51.73 17.48
C ALA A 7 8.76 52.37 17.45
N TRP A 8 7.82 51.77 16.77
CA TRP A 8 6.40 52.13 16.85
C TRP A 8 5.75 51.43 18.05
N ARG A 9 5.66 52.12 19.17
CA ARG A 9 4.75 51.76 20.27
C ARG A 9 3.41 52.49 20.06
N ARG A 10 2.39 51.82 19.55
CA ARG A 10 1.00 52.25 19.74
C ARG A 10 0.37 51.40 20.84
N ARG A 11 0.18 51.98 22.01
CA ARG A 11 -0.72 51.47 23.04
C ARG A 11 -2.15 51.77 22.62
N ALA A 12 -2.86 50.75 22.11
CA ALA A 12 -4.32 50.78 22.10
C ALA A 12 -4.82 50.19 23.42
N ARG A 13 -5.45 51.02 24.25
CA ARG A 13 -6.21 50.55 25.41
C ARG A 13 -7.52 49.95 24.89
N TYR A 14 -7.61 48.64 24.86
CA TYR A 14 -8.89 47.95 24.73
C TYR A 14 -9.42 47.64 26.12
N HIS A 15 -10.50 48.35 26.50
CA HIS A 15 -11.29 47.98 27.67
C HIS A 15 -12.14 46.73 27.33
N GLY A 16 -11.99 45.68 28.11
CA GLY A 16 -13.04 44.68 28.34
C GLY A 16 -13.22 43.56 27.32
N ALA A 17 -12.18 43.16 26.56
CA ALA A 17 -12.25 41.88 25.86
C ALA A 17 -11.70 40.77 26.78
N VAL A 18 -12.56 39.81 27.14
CA VAL A 18 -12.11 38.53 27.66
C VAL A 18 -11.13 37.98 26.61
N PRO A 19 -9.88 37.59 26.98
CA PRO A 19 -8.98 36.99 26.02
C PRO A 19 -9.67 35.69 25.55
N LEU A 20 -10.05 35.64 24.28
CA LEU A 20 -10.36 34.40 23.62
C LEU A 20 -9.12 33.54 23.80
N ARG A 21 -9.16 32.54 24.68
CA ARG A 21 -8.18 31.47 24.69
C ARG A 21 -8.28 30.85 23.32
N VAL A 22 -7.35 31.14 22.44
CA VAL A 22 -7.17 30.39 21.21
C VAL A 22 -6.87 28.98 21.71
N ASP A 23 -7.83 28.06 21.52
CA ASP A 23 -7.64 26.66 21.84
C ASP A 23 -6.37 26.21 21.12
N GLU A 24 -5.44 25.59 21.83
CA GLU A 24 -4.19 25.06 21.25
C GLU A 24 -4.49 24.01 20.14
N GLN A 25 -5.73 23.54 20.06
CA GLN A 25 -6.26 22.63 19.05
C GLN A 25 -7.26 23.38 18.13
N PRO A 26 -6.80 23.96 17.00
CA PRO A 26 -7.60 24.91 16.23
C PRO A 26 -8.78 24.30 15.47
N TYR A 27 -8.82 22.97 15.28
CA TYR A 27 -9.87 22.33 14.49
C TYR A 27 -11.08 21.92 15.35
N PRO A 28 -12.32 22.08 14.85
CA PRO A 28 -13.51 21.65 15.56
C PRO A 28 -13.56 20.13 15.70
N VAL A 29 -14.21 19.66 16.76
CA VAL A 29 -14.47 18.24 16.97
C VAL A 29 -15.68 17.82 16.13
N ILE A 30 -15.58 16.70 15.42
CA ILE A 30 -16.74 16.08 14.77
C ILE A 30 -17.66 15.52 15.86
N ALA A 31 -18.92 15.97 15.85
CA ALA A 31 -19.96 15.36 16.69
C ALA A 31 -20.51 14.12 15.99
N SER A 32 -20.30 12.94 16.58
CA SER A 32 -20.86 11.70 16.06
C SER A 32 -22.37 11.63 16.34
N VAL A 33 -23.11 11.16 15.33
CA VAL A 33 -24.58 10.96 15.42
C VAL A 33 -24.95 9.47 15.40
N ILE A 34 -23.97 8.58 15.49
CA ILE A 34 -24.18 7.12 15.47
C ILE A 34 -24.85 6.64 16.73
N ASP A 35 -25.93 5.86 16.60
CA ASP A 35 -26.53 5.10 17.69
C ASP A 35 -26.14 3.61 17.61
N PRO A 36 -25.22 3.14 18.47
CA PRO A 36 -24.80 1.73 18.49
C PRO A 36 -25.91 0.75 18.87
N ARG A 37 -27.07 1.24 19.35
CA ARG A 37 -28.21 0.40 19.71
C ARG A 37 -29.19 0.20 18.57
N SER A 38 -29.05 0.94 17.46
CA SER A 38 -29.92 0.79 16.30
C SER A 38 -29.78 -0.60 15.66
N GLU A 39 -30.85 -1.11 15.09
CA GLU A 39 -30.85 -2.41 14.39
C GLU A 39 -29.89 -2.39 13.20
N THR A 40 -29.88 -1.30 12.45
CA THR A 40 -28.98 -1.12 11.30
C THR A 40 -27.51 -1.20 11.71
N TYR A 41 -27.12 -0.48 12.77
CA TYR A 41 -25.76 -0.54 13.29
C TYR A 41 -25.36 -1.97 13.67
N ARG A 42 -26.21 -2.67 14.43
CA ARG A 42 -25.93 -4.05 14.87
C ARG A 42 -25.83 -5.03 13.71
N ALA A 43 -26.68 -4.87 12.69
CA ALA A 43 -26.62 -5.70 11.48
C ALA A 43 -25.31 -5.47 10.71
N HIS A 44 -24.89 -4.21 10.54
CA HIS A 44 -23.61 -3.87 9.92
C HIS A 44 -22.43 -4.41 10.74
N GLU A 45 -22.43 -4.21 12.05
CA GLU A 45 -21.40 -4.70 12.96
C GLU A 45 -21.24 -6.22 12.85
N GLN A 46 -22.34 -6.98 12.88
CA GLN A 46 -22.30 -8.43 12.74
C GLN A 46 -21.69 -8.87 11.40
N ALA A 47 -22.10 -8.26 10.30
CA ALA A 47 -21.62 -8.59 8.97
C ALA A 47 -20.13 -8.24 8.79
N ASN A 48 -19.70 -7.04 9.24
CA ASN A 48 -18.31 -6.61 9.13
C ASN A 48 -17.40 -7.36 10.10
N ARG A 49 -17.88 -7.79 11.26
CA ARG A 49 -17.14 -8.68 12.17
C ARG A 49 -16.88 -10.03 11.51
N ALA A 50 -17.87 -10.63 10.86
CA ALA A 50 -17.69 -11.87 10.09
C ALA A 50 -16.68 -11.69 8.94
N ALA A 51 -16.72 -10.54 8.25
CA ALA A 51 -15.74 -10.21 7.20
C ALA A 51 -14.32 -10.05 7.76
N ALA A 52 -14.16 -9.42 8.93
CA ALA A 52 -12.88 -9.30 9.63
C ALA A 52 -12.34 -10.67 10.10
N GLU A 53 -13.21 -11.57 10.58
CA GLU A 53 -12.82 -12.94 10.93
C GLU A 53 -12.36 -13.75 9.71
N LYS A 54 -13.05 -13.60 8.57
CA LYS A 54 -12.62 -14.20 7.29
C LYS A 54 -11.23 -13.67 6.89
N LEU A 55 -11.00 -12.37 7.02
CA LEU A 55 -9.69 -11.76 6.76
C LEU A 55 -8.61 -12.35 7.69
N ALA A 56 -8.87 -12.41 8.99
CA ALA A 56 -7.95 -12.96 9.96
C ALA A 56 -7.60 -14.44 9.66
N ALA A 57 -8.56 -15.23 9.19
CA ALA A 57 -8.33 -16.61 8.75
C ALA A 57 -7.42 -16.67 7.51
N ALA A 58 -7.68 -15.82 6.50
CA ALA A 58 -6.86 -15.74 5.29
C ALA A 58 -5.41 -15.28 5.59
N LEU A 59 -5.24 -14.32 6.50
CA LEU A 59 -3.92 -13.87 6.93
C LEU A 59 -3.16 -14.97 7.68
N ARG A 60 -3.84 -15.74 8.55
CA ARG A 60 -3.22 -16.93 9.19
C ARG A 60 -2.78 -17.97 8.15
N GLU A 61 -3.60 -18.24 7.13
CA GLU A 61 -3.22 -19.13 6.03
C GLU A 61 -1.92 -18.65 5.34
N ALA A 62 -1.78 -17.35 5.10
CA ALA A 62 -0.58 -16.76 4.51
C ALA A 62 0.69 -16.89 5.38
N THR A 63 0.55 -17.21 6.67
CA THR A 63 1.71 -17.40 7.55
C THR A 63 2.27 -18.84 7.56
N VAL A 64 1.57 -19.78 6.92
CA VAL A 64 1.91 -21.21 6.97
C VAL A 64 3.17 -21.55 6.16
N GLY A 65 3.54 -20.71 5.18
CA GLY A 65 4.66 -20.99 4.28
C GLY A 65 4.41 -22.26 3.45
N GLY A 66 5.41 -23.13 3.34
CA GLY A 66 5.31 -24.40 2.61
C GLY A 66 4.54 -25.51 3.32
N GLY A 67 4.02 -25.24 4.53
CA GLY A 67 3.33 -26.20 5.38
C GLY A 67 4.25 -27.06 6.23
N ASP A 68 3.66 -27.82 7.15
CA ASP A 68 4.39 -28.51 8.23
C ASP A 68 5.57 -29.35 7.73
N LYS A 69 5.37 -30.12 6.68
CA LYS A 69 6.42 -31.01 6.13
C LYS A 69 7.68 -30.22 5.73
N TYR A 70 7.51 -29.13 5.01
CA TYR A 70 8.65 -28.33 4.51
C TYR A 70 9.23 -27.45 5.61
N ASN A 71 8.39 -26.92 6.50
CA ASN A 71 8.82 -26.16 7.66
C ASN A 71 9.68 -27.02 8.60
N GLN A 72 9.25 -28.25 8.91
CA GLN A 72 10.02 -29.19 9.73
C GLN A 72 11.34 -29.58 9.06
N ARG A 73 11.34 -29.83 7.74
CA ARG A 73 12.59 -30.11 7.00
C ARG A 73 13.56 -28.93 7.09
N HIS A 74 13.05 -27.70 7.00
CA HIS A 74 13.84 -26.47 7.10
C HIS A 74 14.47 -26.34 8.49
N LEU A 75 13.67 -26.51 9.54
CA LEU A 75 14.14 -26.49 10.93
C LEU A 75 15.13 -27.62 11.24
N ALA A 76 14.92 -28.82 10.69
CA ALA A 76 15.85 -29.96 10.86
C ALA A 76 17.22 -29.70 10.22
N ALA A 77 17.31 -28.80 9.25
CA ALA A 77 18.56 -28.30 8.68
C ALA A 77 19.20 -27.16 9.51
N CYS A 78 18.76 -26.96 10.75
CA CYS A 78 19.19 -25.90 11.65
C CYS A 78 18.97 -24.48 11.12
N LYS A 79 17.99 -24.29 10.25
CA LYS A 79 17.64 -22.99 9.66
C LYS A 79 16.43 -22.37 10.36
N LEU A 80 16.43 -21.04 10.52
CA LEU A 80 15.27 -20.28 10.97
C LEU A 80 14.24 -20.19 9.83
N LEU A 81 12.95 -20.29 10.16
CA LEU A 81 11.90 -20.00 9.19
C LEU A 81 11.98 -18.52 8.75
N PRO A 82 11.61 -18.18 7.51
CA PRO A 82 11.71 -16.80 7.01
C PRO A 82 11.01 -15.78 7.90
N ARG A 83 9.83 -16.09 8.47
CA ARG A 83 9.13 -15.21 9.43
C ARG A 83 9.89 -15.03 10.74
N GLN A 84 10.57 -16.06 11.22
CA GLN A 84 11.43 -15.95 12.41
C GLN A 84 12.64 -15.05 12.14
N ARG A 85 13.22 -15.10 10.93
CA ARG A 85 14.28 -14.16 10.52
C ARG A 85 13.80 -12.72 10.55
N VAL A 86 12.58 -12.45 10.03
CA VAL A 86 11.97 -11.11 10.10
C VAL A 86 11.80 -10.67 11.55
N GLU A 87 11.19 -11.51 12.38
CA GLU A 87 10.93 -11.20 13.79
C GLU A 87 12.22 -10.88 14.58
N LEU A 88 13.28 -11.67 14.37
CA LEU A 88 14.57 -11.46 15.04
C LEU A 88 15.34 -10.24 14.51
N LEU A 89 15.08 -9.82 13.27
CA LEU A 89 15.69 -8.63 12.69
C LEU A 89 15.08 -7.35 13.26
N LEU A 90 13.80 -7.36 13.57
CA LEU A 90 13.05 -6.20 14.06
C LEU A 90 13.51 -5.74 15.45
N ASP A 91 13.29 -4.48 15.75
CA ASP A 91 13.42 -3.96 17.10
C ASP A 91 12.38 -4.61 18.00
N ARG A 92 12.80 -4.93 19.24
CA ARG A 92 11.90 -5.52 20.23
C ARG A 92 10.68 -4.63 20.43
N ASP A 93 9.50 -5.24 20.49
CA ASP A 93 8.21 -4.58 20.70
C ASP A 93 7.86 -3.53 19.62
N SER A 94 8.49 -3.62 18.44
CA SER A 94 8.17 -2.78 17.29
C SER A 94 7.17 -3.45 16.35
N TYR A 95 6.58 -2.67 15.46
CA TYR A 95 5.65 -3.16 14.47
C TYR A 95 6.34 -3.78 13.24
N PHE A 96 5.60 -4.64 12.54
CA PHE A 96 5.84 -5.02 11.16
C PHE A 96 4.56 -4.85 10.35
N LEU A 97 4.51 -3.82 9.51
CA LEU A 97 3.42 -3.62 8.56
C LEU A 97 3.68 -4.52 7.34
N GLU A 98 3.13 -5.73 7.35
CA GLU A 98 3.26 -6.64 6.22
C GLU A 98 2.45 -6.12 5.03
N LEU A 99 3.09 -6.04 3.86
CA LEU A 99 2.51 -5.56 2.62
C LEU A 99 2.21 -6.73 1.67
N CYS A 100 1.05 -6.66 1.01
CA CYS A 100 0.57 -7.66 0.07
C CYS A 100 0.62 -9.10 0.64
N PRO A 101 0.17 -9.36 1.90
CA PRO A 101 0.27 -10.69 2.51
C PRO A 101 -0.58 -11.75 1.79
N LEU A 102 -1.62 -11.33 1.07
CA LEU A 102 -2.53 -12.21 0.33
C LEU A 102 -2.26 -12.25 -1.18
N ALA A 103 -1.14 -11.69 -1.66
CA ALA A 103 -0.74 -11.81 -3.06
C ALA A 103 -0.69 -13.29 -3.46
N GLY A 104 -1.30 -13.66 -4.58
CA GLY A 104 -1.35 -15.03 -5.08
C GLY A 104 -2.39 -15.94 -4.43
N LYS A 105 -3.15 -15.47 -3.41
CA LYS A 105 -4.23 -16.25 -2.83
C LYS A 105 -5.27 -16.64 -3.89
N ASP A 106 -5.61 -17.92 -3.92
CA ASP A 106 -6.58 -18.49 -4.88
C ASP A 106 -6.22 -18.25 -6.36
N VAL A 107 -4.95 -17.91 -6.66
CA VAL A 107 -4.42 -17.82 -8.03
C VAL A 107 -3.74 -19.15 -8.38
N PRO A 108 -4.13 -19.82 -9.48
CA PRO A 108 -3.54 -21.12 -9.86
C PRO A 108 -2.00 -21.07 -9.95
N GLY A 109 -1.35 -22.02 -9.30
CA GLY A 109 0.12 -22.14 -9.28
C GLY A 109 0.84 -21.26 -8.27
N HIS A 110 0.12 -20.44 -7.51
CA HIS A 110 0.66 -19.56 -6.46
C HIS A 110 0.16 -19.99 -5.07
N VAL A 111 0.86 -19.50 -4.06
CA VAL A 111 0.47 -19.59 -2.64
C VAL A 111 0.22 -18.18 -2.09
N PRO A 112 -0.55 -18.03 -1.00
CA PRO A 112 -0.69 -16.74 -0.33
C PRO A 112 0.66 -16.15 0.05
N GLY A 113 0.85 -14.85 -0.14
CA GLY A 113 2.13 -14.17 0.04
C GLY A 113 3.08 -14.24 -1.16
N ALA A 114 2.72 -14.99 -2.22
CA ALA A 114 3.48 -15.13 -3.46
C ALA A 114 4.95 -15.58 -3.23
N SER A 115 5.19 -16.44 -2.24
CA SER A 115 6.53 -16.94 -1.84
C SER A 115 7.52 -15.83 -1.42
N LEU A 116 7.01 -14.68 -0.98
CA LEU A 116 7.80 -13.54 -0.52
C LEU A 116 7.10 -12.85 0.66
N ILE A 117 7.75 -12.80 1.81
CA ILE A 117 7.33 -11.95 2.92
C ILE A 117 7.88 -10.55 2.65
N GLY A 118 7.09 -9.51 2.86
CA GLY A 118 7.56 -8.14 2.66
C GLY A 118 6.75 -7.13 3.44
N GLY A 119 7.41 -6.10 3.97
CA GLY A 119 6.73 -5.08 4.76
C GLY A 119 7.67 -3.99 5.26
N ILE A 120 7.13 -3.12 6.10
CA ILE A 120 7.87 -2.05 6.78
C ILE A 120 7.99 -2.39 8.25
N GLY A 121 9.23 -2.36 8.76
CA GLY A 121 9.51 -2.56 10.18
C GLY A 121 10.66 -1.70 10.67
N ARG A 122 10.85 -1.63 11.99
CA ARG A 122 11.96 -0.89 12.59
C ARG A 122 13.13 -1.82 12.88
N VAL A 123 14.31 -1.40 12.43
CA VAL A 123 15.59 -2.09 12.66
C VAL A 123 16.57 -1.06 13.19
N SER A 124 17.10 -1.27 14.39
CA SER A 124 18.01 -0.33 15.06
C SER A 124 17.49 1.14 15.04
N GLY A 125 16.19 1.31 15.29
CA GLY A 125 15.53 2.64 15.31
C GLY A 125 15.14 3.21 13.95
N VAL A 126 15.55 2.58 12.83
CA VAL A 126 15.28 3.05 11.46
C VAL A 126 14.15 2.25 10.83
N GLU A 127 13.19 2.92 10.19
CA GLU A 127 12.17 2.27 9.37
C GLU A 127 12.81 1.75 8.07
N CYS A 128 12.65 0.46 7.81
CA CYS A 128 13.20 -0.22 6.65
C CYS A 128 12.11 -0.99 5.91
N VAL A 129 12.24 -1.10 4.60
CA VAL A 129 11.52 -2.11 3.83
C VAL A 129 12.28 -3.42 3.96
N ILE A 130 11.63 -4.44 4.50
CA ILE A 130 12.20 -5.76 4.73
C ILE A 130 11.53 -6.74 3.79
N SER A 131 12.32 -7.58 3.12
CA SER A 131 11.81 -8.69 2.32
C SER A 131 12.55 -9.99 2.67
N ALA A 132 11.82 -11.11 2.68
CA ALA A 132 12.38 -12.43 2.92
C ALA A 132 11.79 -13.45 1.94
N SER A 133 12.65 -14.19 1.25
CA SER A 133 12.23 -15.31 0.42
C SER A 133 11.56 -16.38 1.27
N GLU A 134 10.39 -16.88 0.88
CA GLU A 134 9.74 -18.01 1.53
C GLU A 134 10.31 -19.31 0.97
N SER A 135 11.49 -19.67 1.46
CA SER A 135 12.28 -20.81 0.96
C SER A 135 11.62 -22.17 1.20
N THR A 136 10.64 -22.25 2.10
CA THR A 136 9.85 -23.48 2.32
C THR A 136 8.86 -23.74 1.18
N VAL A 137 8.62 -22.76 0.30
CA VAL A 137 7.79 -22.88 -0.90
C VAL A 137 8.69 -22.96 -2.13
N LYS A 138 8.73 -24.12 -2.78
CA LYS A 138 9.54 -24.37 -4.01
C LYS A 138 11.01 -23.88 -3.89
N GLY A 139 11.61 -23.97 -2.70
CA GLY A 139 12.97 -23.50 -2.47
C GLY A 139 13.14 -21.98 -2.64
N GLY A 140 12.09 -21.19 -2.45
CA GLY A 140 12.12 -19.74 -2.65
C GLY A 140 12.18 -19.30 -4.11
N ALA A 141 11.80 -20.17 -5.06
CA ALA A 141 11.80 -19.83 -6.49
C ALA A 141 10.90 -18.63 -6.78
N MET A 142 11.40 -17.71 -7.60
CA MET A 142 10.68 -16.50 -7.99
C MET A 142 9.59 -16.83 -9.00
N SER A 143 8.35 -16.50 -8.67
CA SER A 143 7.18 -16.58 -9.55
C SER A 143 6.85 -15.20 -10.16
N GLU A 144 5.92 -15.16 -11.11
CA GLU A 144 5.40 -13.89 -11.66
C GLU A 144 4.94 -12.92 -10.56
N LEU A 145 4.11 -13.41 -9.63
CA LEU A 145 3.55 -12.56 -8.55
C LEU A 145 4.60 -12.18 -7.50
N SER A 146 5.62 -13.02 -7.24
CA SER A 146 6.72 -12.61 -6.35
C SER A 146 7.56 -11.50 -6.97
N VAL A 147 7.75 -11.50 -8.28
CA VAL A 147 8.42 -10.39 -9.01
C VAL A 147 7.60 -9.10 -8.91
N TRP A 148 6.30 -9.16 -9.14
CA TRP A 148 5.43 -7.98 -8.98
C TRP A 148 5.40 -7.46 -7.55
N LYS A 149 5.34 -8.37 -6.55
CA LYS A 149 5.40 -7.98 -5.13
C LYS A 149 6.76 -7.34 -4.78
N SER A 150 7.86 -7.94 -5.21
CA SER A 150 9.20 -7.36 -5.03
C SER A 150 9.32 -5.98 -5.68
N THR A 151 8.78 -5.81 -6.89
CA THR A 151 8.73 -4.51 -7.57
C THR A 151 7.94 -3.49 -6.75
N ARG A 152 6.77 -3.87 -6.20
CA ARG A 152 5.98 -2.97 -5.36
C ARG A 152 6.71 -2.57 -4.08
N LEU A 153 7.39 -3.50 -3.42
CA LEU A 153 8.21 -3.20 -2.24
C LEU A 153 9.36 -2.23 -2.58
N ALA A 154 9.98 -2.41 -3.75
CA ALA A 154 11.02 -1.51 -4.24
C ALA A 154 10.47 -0.09 -4.53
N GLU A 155 9.30 0.04 -5.15
CA GLU A 155 8.62 1.32 -5.36
C GLU A 155 8.31 2.03 -4.03
N ILE A 156 7.86 1.29 -3.02
CA ILE A 156 7.62 1.84 -1.68
C ILE A 156 8.93 2.30 -1.03
N ALA A 157 9.99 1.51 -1.13
CA ALA A 157 11.31 1.88 -0.60
C ALA A 157 11.85 3.14 -1.26
N GLU A 158 11.81 3.23 -2.60
CA GLU A 158 12.25 4.38 -3.38
C GLU A 158 11.42 5.64 -3.06
N ALA A 159 10.11 5.55 -3.19
CA ALA A 159 9.21 6.68 -3.02
C ALA A 159 9.26 7.29 -1.61
N ASN A 160 9.48 6.46 -0.60
CA ASN A 160 9.57 6.89 0.80
C ASN A 160 11.03 7.00 1.30
N ARG A 161 12.02 6.73 0.43
CA ARG A 161 13.45 6.71 0.76
C ARG A 161 13.76 5.85 1.98
N LEU A 162 13.19 4.64 2.04
CA LEU A 162 13.42 3.69 3.12
C LEU A 162 14.59 2.76 2.77
N PRO A 163 15.57 2.58 3.66
CA PRO A 163 16.57 1.53 3.50
C PRO A 163 15.89 0.19 3.27
N SER A 164 16.46 -0.67 2.44
CA SER A 164 15.90 -1.99 2.16
C SER A 164 16.81 -3.10 2.64
N ILE A 165 16.21 -4.10 3.29
CA ILE A 165 16.90 -5.29 3.76
C ILE A 165 16.28 -6.51 3.06
N SER A 166 17.07 -7.20 2.25
CA SER A 166 16.65 -8.38 1.51
C SER A 166 17.27 -9.63 2.13
N MET A 167 16.45 -10.52 2.66
CA MET A 167 16.85 -11.82 3.19
C MET A 167 16.65 -12.88 2.12
N ILE A 168 17.74 -13.34 1.54
CA ILE A 168 17.74 -14.18 0.33
C ILE A 168 18.01 -15.64 0.65
N GLU A 169 17.13 -16.48 0.19
CA GLU A 169 17.30 -17.93 0.06
C GLU A 169 16.40 -18.41 -1.07
N SER A 170 16.95 -18.53 -2.30
CA SER A 170 16.15 -18.73 -3.51
C SER A 170 16.84 -19.63 -4.52
N ALA A 171 16.09 -20.59 -5.05
CA ALA A 171 16.51 -21.46 -6.15
C ALA A 171 16.55 -20.74 -7.52
N GLY A 172 16.31 -19.41 -7.58
CA GLY A 172 16.26 -18.65 -8.80
C GLY A 172 14.84 -18.53 -9.40
N ALA A 173 14.73 -18.38 -10.71
CA ALA A 173 13.45 -18.22 -11.38
C ALA A 173 12.67 -19.55 -11.50
N ASP A 174 11.34 -19.50 -11.39
CA ASP A 174 10.45 -20.62 -11.76
C ASP A 174 10.50 -20.84 -13.28
N LEU A 175 11.45 -21.69 -13.73
CA LEU A 175 11.80 -21.89 -15.13
C LEU A 175 10.60 -22.26 -16.04
N PRO A 176 9.63 -23.10 -15.61
CA PRO A 176 8.42 -23.36 -16.41
C PRO A 176 7.63 -22.09 -16.78
N ASN A 177 7.75 -21.04 -15.98
CA ASN A 177 7.06 -19.76 -16.16
C ASN A 177 8.00 -18.60 -16.54
N GLN A 178 9.21 -18.88 -17.04
CA GLN A 178 10.25 -17.88 -17.31
C GLN A 178 9.78 -16.72 -18.22
N SER A 179 8.91 -16.96 -19.19
CA SER A 179 8.38 -15.95 -20.11
C SER A 179 7.64 -14.82 -19.40
N LYS A 180 7.05 -15.08 -18.22
CA LYS A 180 6.34 -14.09 -17.41
C LYS A 180 7.25 -13.35 -16.42
N ILE A 181 8.46 -13.89 -16.17
CA ILE A 181 9.39 -13.42 -15.15
C ILE A 181 10.51 -12.59 -15.76
N PHE A 182 11.01 -12.97 -16.94
CA PHE A 182 12.28 -12.46 -17.49
C PHE A 182 12.31 -10.94 -17.62
N VAL A 183 11.37 -10.33 -18.32
CA VAL A 183 11.36 -8.88 -18.54
C VAL A 183 11.01 -8.10 -17.25
N PRO A 184 9.94 -8.43 -16.50
CA PRO A 184 9.64 -7.75 -15.25
C PRO A 184 10.75 -7.91 -14.19
N GLY A 185 11.37 -9.09 -14.09
CA GLY A 185 12.46 -9.38 -13.15
C GLY A 185 13.71 -8.54 -13.40
N GLY A 186 14.03 -8.28 -14.67
CA GLY A 186 15.16 -7.41 -15.04
C GLY A 186 15.04 -5.97 -14.54
N ARG A 187 13.82 -5.45 -14.37
CA ARG A 187 13.58 -4.14 -13.77
C ARG A 187 14.14 -4.06 -12.34
N GLY A 188 14.01 -5.15 -11.56
CA GLY A 188 14.49 -5.19 -10.17
C GLY A 188 15.99 -4.86 -10.05
N PHE A 189 16.82 -5.31 -10.97
CA PHE A 189 18.27 -5.02 -10.97
C PHE A 189 18.55 -3.55 -11.24
N ARG A 190 17.87 -2.96 -12.22
CA ARG A 190 17.99 -1.53 -12.51
C ARG A 190 17.61 -0.68 -11.32
N GLU A 191 16.47 -0.96 -10.69
CA GLU A 191 15.97 -0.17 -9.55
C GLU A 191 16.83 -0.36 -8.30
N LEU A 192 17.45 -1.53 -8.11
CA LEU A 192 18.39 -1.77 -7.01
C LEU A 192 19.60 -0.81 -7.10
N THR A 193 20.23 -0.73 -8.26
CA THR A 193 21.40 0.14 -8.47
C THR A 193 21.02 1.63 -8.46
N ARG A 194 19.84 2.00 -8.96
CA ARG A 194 19.35 3.39 -8.91
C ARG A 194 19.09 3.86 -7.50
N ARG A 195 18.48 3.02 -6.65
CA ARG A 195 18.29 3.35 -5.23
C ARG A 195 19.61 3.62 -4.53
N SER A 196 20.62 2.80 -4.76
CA SER A 196 21.97 3.05 -4.25
C SER A 196 22.52 4.41 -4.71
N ALA A 197 22.42 4.72 -6.02
CA ALA A 197 22.83 6.01 -6.58
C ALA A 197 22.07 7.21 -5.96
N GLU A 198 20.81 7.02 -5.57
CA GLU A 198 19.96 8.00 -4.89
C GLU A 198 20.17 8.05 -3.37
N ARG A 199 21.16 7.33 -2.85
CA ARG A 199 21.49 7.23 -1.42
C ARG A 199 20.35 6.65 -0.58
N VAL A 200 19.64 5.67 -1.12
CA VAL A 200 18.71 4.82 -0.38
C VAL A 200 19.40 3.47 -0.16
N PRO A 201 19.90 3.19 1.06
CA PRO A 201 20.74 2.04 1.33
C PRO A 201 20.07 0.70 1.05
N THR A 202 20.84 -0.23 0.51
CA THR A 202 20.41 -1.59 0.18
C THR A 202 21.29 -2.59 0.91
N ILE A 203 20.69 -3.50 1.68
CA ILE A 203 21.38 -4.51 2.49
C ILE A 203 20.86 -5.88 2.09
N CYS A 204 21.78 -6.81 1.83
CA CYS A 204 21.46 -8.19 1.48
C CYS A 204 22.00 -9.14 2.54
N LEU A 205 21.14 -9.97 3.12
CA LEU A 205 21.50 -11.05 4.03
C LEU A 205 21.21 -12.37 3.33
N VAL A 206 22.24 -13.16 3.04
CA VAL A 206 22.13 -14.41 2.28
C VAL A 206 22.13 -15.58 3.23
N PHE A 207 21.02 -16.31 3.30
CA PHE A 207 20.77 -17.44 4.20
C PHE A 207 20.78 -18.80 3.52
N GLY A 208 21.02 -18.84 2.23
CA GLY A 208 21.01 -20.06 1.45
C GLY A 208 21.44 -19.78 0.03
N SER A 209 20.96 -20.57 -0.92
CA SER A 209 21.32 -20.39 -2.31
C SER A 209 20.77 -19.07 -2.87
N SER A 210 21.56 -18.38 -3.67
CA SER A 210 21.17 -17.26 -4.52
C SER A 210 21.78 -17.47 -5.89
N THR A 211 20.96 -18.01 -6.81
CA THR A 211 21.47 -18.57 -8.07
C THR A 211 21.01 -17.80 -9.30
N ALA A 212 21.76 -17.92 -10.37
CA ALA A 212 21.51 -17.31 -11.68
C ALA A 212 21.32 -15.78 -11.57
N GLY A 213 20.22 -15.23 -12.09
CA GLY A 213 19.90 -13.81 -11.94
C GLY A 213 19.82 -13.34 -10.48
N GLY A 214 19.37 -14.21 -9.57
CA GLY A 214 19.33 -13.93 -8.13
C GLY A 214 20.70 -13.59 -7.52
N ALA A 215 21.78 -14.12 -8.06
CA ALA A 215 23.15 -13.85 -7.60
C ALA A 215 23.56 -12.38 -7.73
N TYR A 216 22.89 -11.63 -8.61
CA TYR A 216 23.16 -10.20 -8.76
C TYR A 216 22.54 -9.35 -7.64
N ILE A 217 21.56 -9.86 -6.87
CA ILE A 217 21.00 -9.09 -5.74
C ILE A 217 22.08 -8.84 -4.68
N PRO A 218 22.77 -9.87 -4.12
CA PRO A 218 23.91 -9.61 -3.24
C PRO A 218 25.05 -8.87 -3.93
N GLY A 219 25.33 -9.18 -5.20
CA GLY A 219 26.43 -8.54 -5.95
C GLY A 219 26.23 -7.06 -6.29
N MET A 220 25.01 -6.51 -6.14
CA MET A 220 24.68 -5.11 -6.41
C MET A 220 24.15 -4.35 -5.19
N SER A 221 23.96 -5.02 -4.06
CA SER A 221 23.58 -4.36 -2.80
C SER A 221 24.76 -3.58 -2.23
N ASP A 222 24.48 -2.49 -1.49
CA ASP A 222 25.52 -1.68 -0.86
C ASP A 222 26.25 -2.44 0.25
N TYR A 223 25.56 -3.39 0.90
CA TYR A 223 26.12 -4.26 1.93
C TYR A 223 25.62 -5.69 1.75
N THR A 224 26.51 -6.64 1.81
CA THR A 224 26.19 -8.06 1.69
C THR A 224 26.80 -8.87 2.84
N VAL A 225 25.93 -9.60 3.53
CA VAL A 225 26.28 -10.54 4.62
C VAL A 225 25.97 -11.94 4.16
N MET A 226 26.90 -12.88 4.28
CA MET A 226 26.70 -14.29 3.93
C MET A 226 26.91 -15.19 5.13
N VAL A 227 26.00 -16.17 5.34
CA VAL A 227 26.10 -17.17 6.41
C VAL A 227 27.05 -18.28 6.00
N LYS A 228 28.05 -18.51 6.83
CA LYS A 228 29.10 -19.52 6.66
C LYS A 228 28.50 -20.92 6.45
N GLN A 229 29.05 -21.69 5.50
CA GLN A 229 28.67 -23.08 5.18
C GLN A 229 27.17 -23.26 4.84
N GLN A 230 26.43 -22.18 4.64
CA GLN A 230 25.00 -22.20 4.35
C GLN A 230 24.64 -21.34 3.13
N ALA A 231 25.23 -20.16 3.03
CA ALA A 231 24.97 -19.23 1.93
C ALA A 231 25.85 -19.54 0.72
N GLN A 232 25.23 -19.55 -0.46
CA GLN A 232 25.94 -19.77 -1.74
C GLN A 232 25.43 -18.78 -2.79
N VAL A 233 26.34 -18.11 -3.46
CA VAL A 233 26.05 -17.14 -4.55
C VAL A 233 26.85 -17.54 -5.78
N TYR A 234 26.17 -17.91 -6.87
CA TYR A 234 26.82 -18.22 -8.13
C TYR A 234 25.86 -18.05 -9.33
N LEU A 235 26.40 -17.74 -10.50
CA LEU A 235 25.60 -17.62 -11.73
C LEU A 235 25.11 -18.97 -12.23
N ALA A 236 25.96 -20.01 -12.07
CA ALA A 236 25.64 -21.38 -12.44
C ALA A 236 26.05 -22.31 -11.32
N GLY A 237 25.15 -23.16 -10.85
CA GLY A 237 25.49 -24.18 -9.83
C GLY A 237 26.40 -25.28 -10.38
N PRO A 238 27.03 -26.10 -9.51
CA PRO A 238 28.00 -27.13 -9.89
C PRO A 238 27.56 -28.03 -11.05
N PRO A 239 26.31 -28.52 -11.14
CA PRO A 239 25.91 -29.36 -12.29
C PRO A 239 25.94 -28.62 -13.62
N LEU A 240 25.61 -27.32 -13.65
CA LEU A 240 25.63 -26.53 -14.86
C LEU A 240 27.06 -26.14 -15.27
N VAL A 241 27.94 -25.86 -14.29
CA VAL A 241 29.36 -25.61 -14.52
C VAL A 241 30.00 -26.87 -15.13
N LYS A 242 29.77 -28.05 -14.54
CA LYS A 242 30.29 -29.32 -15.09
C LYS A 242 29.81 -29.59 -16.51
N MET A 243 28.56 -29.29 -16.82
CA MET A 243 27.99 -29.45 -18.16
C MET A 243 28.63 -28.46 -19.17
N ALA A 244 28.87 -27.21 -18.75
CA ALA A 244 29.33 -26.15 -19.66
C ALA A 244 30.84 -26.14 -19.88
N THR A 245 31.64 -26.46 -18.85
CA THR A 245 33.09 -26.33 -18.87
C THR A 245 33.83 -27.66 -18.65
N GLY A 246 33.13 -28.71 -18.19
CA GLY A 246 33.72 -29.97 -17.75
C GLY A 246 34.39 -29.92 -16.37
N GLU A 247 34.34 -28.78 -15.68
CA GLU A 247 34.92 -28.58 -14.37
C GLU A 247 34.06 -29.24 -13.28
N ASP A 248 34.68 -29.92 -12.33
CA ASP A 248 34.03 -30.54 -11.18
C ASP A 248 34.35 -29.67 -9.95
N SER A 249 33.37 -28.95 -9.44
CA SER A 249 33.52 -28.05 -8.29
C SER A 249 32.40 -28.28 -7.26
N GLY A 250 32.75 -28.12 -5.98
CA GLY A 250 31.77 -28.15 -4.90
C GLY A 250 31.01 -26.83 -4.74
N HIS A 251 29.88 -26.87 -4.04
CA HIS A 251 29.06 -25.67 -3.78
C HIS A 251 29.84 -24.58 -3.01
N GLU A 252 30.60 -24.98 -1.98
CA GLU A 252 31.37 -24.04 -1.16
C GLU A 252 32.58 -23.47 -1.92
N GLU A 253 33.23 -24.31 -2.72
CA GLU A 253 34.36 -23.88 -3.58
C GLU A 253 33.91 -22.92 -4.68
N LEU A 254 32.76 -23.18 -5.29
CA LEU A 254 32.23 -22.39 -6.41
C LEU A 254 31.65 -21.05 -5.98
N GLY A 255 30.95 -21.02 -4.84
CA GLY A 255 30.21 -19.82 -4.45
C GLY A 255 29.85 -19.74 -2.97
N GLY A 256 30.59 -20.43 -2.09
CA GLY A 256 30.37 -20.40 -0.65
C GLY A 256 30.74 -19.06 -0.01
N ALA A 257 30.22 -18.84 1.18
CA ALA A 257 30.39 -17.59 1.91
C ALA A 257 31.86 -17.25 2.21
N GLU A 258 32.67 -18.26 2.59
CA GLU A 258 34.10 -18.06 2.88
C GLU A 258 34.88 -17.67 1.63
N MET A 259 34.61 -18.32 0.48
CA MET A 259 35.23 -17.99 -0.79
C MET A 259 34.87 -16.54 -1.21
N HIS A 260 33.60 -16.18 -1.11
CA HIS A 260 33.17 -14.81 -1.46
C HIS A 260 33.69 -13.75 -0.49
N SER A 261 33.90 -14.06 0.76
CA SER A 261 34.47 -13.13 1.75
C SER A 261 35.99 -12.94 1.60
N GLN A 262 36.72 -14.00 1.19
CA GLN A 262 38.19 -13.98 1.18
C GLN A 262 38.79 -13.77 -0.21
N ILE A 263 38.10 -14.22 -1.27
CA ILE A 263 38.69 -14.26 -2.63
C ILE A 263 37.97 -13.29 -3.57
N SER A 264 36.66 -13.43 -3.74
CA SER A 264 35.94 -12.62 -4.75
C SER A 264 35.48 -11.25 -4.25
N GLY A 265 35.34 -11.05 -2.94
CA GLY A 265 34.87 -9.80 -2.35
C GLY A 265 33.38 -9.52 -2.53
N VAL A 266 32.55 -10.51 -2.89
CA VAL A 266 31.09 -10.35 -2.99
C VAL A 266 30.45 -10.23 -1.61
N SER A 267 31.00 -10.90 -0.60
CA SER A 267 30.54 -10.83 0.78
C SER A 267 31.37 -9.82 1.57
N ASP A 268 30.73 -8.78 2.11
CA ASP A 268 31.40 -7.79 2.97
C ASP A 268 31.59 -8.31 4.40
N TYR A 269 30.64 -9.13 4.85
CA TYR A 269 30.64 -9.71 6.20
C TYR A 269 30.34 -11.20 6.14
N LEU A 270 31.18 -11.99 6.81
CA LEU A 270 30.99 -13.42 7.03
C LEU A 270 30.30 -13.63 8.38
N ALA A 271 29.09 -14.14 8.37
CA ALA A 271 28.34 -14.47 9.58
C ALA A 271 28.56 -15.93 9.98
N GLU A 272 28.75 -16.21 11.25
CA GLU A 272 28.96 -17.59 11.76
C GLU A 272 27.67 -18.44 11.67
N ASP A 273 26.49 -17.81 11.87
CA ASP A 273 25.18 -18.44 11.75
C ASP A 273 24.11 -17.42 11.33
N GLU A 274 22.85 -17.86 11.22
CA GLU A 274 21.74 -16.98 10.84
C GLU A 274 21.46 -15.86 11.86
N ARG A 275 21.68 -16.12 13.16
CA ARG A 275 21.50 -15.11 14.22
C ARG A 275 22.57 -14.03 14.15
N ASP A 276 23.78 -14.45 13.85
CA ASP A 276 24.89 -13.52 13.64
C ASP A 276 24.68 -12.67 12.39
N ALA A 277 24.16 -13.24 11.29
CA ALA A 277 23.79 -12.47 10.10
C ALA A 277 22.73 -11.40 10.39
N LEU A 278 21.73 -11.72 11.21
CA LEU A 278 20.71 -10.76 11.65
C LEU A 278 21.30 -9.67 12.56
N ARG A 279 22.21 -10.03 13.47
CA ARG A 279 22.95 -9.08 14.30
C ARG A 279 23.77 -8.11 13.43
N LEU A 280 24.53 -8.62 12.46
CA LEU A 280 25.30 -7.82 11.51
C LEU A 280 24.40 -6.90 10.68
N GLY A 281 23.28 -7.40 10.19
CA GLY A 281 22.29 -6.58 9.48
C GLY A 281 21.77 -5.41 10.33
N ARG A 282 21.48 -5.66 11.61
CA ARG A 282 21.09 -4.61 12.58
C ARG A 282 22.21 -3.61 12.84
N GLU A 283 23.45 -4.08 12.93
CA GLU A 283 24.65 -3.25 13.14
C GLU A 283 24.89 -2.34 11.92
N ILE A 284 24.76 -2.88 10.68
CA ILE A 284 24.85 -2.10 9.44
C ILE A 284 23.82 -0.97 9.48
N VAL A 285 22.55 -1.26 9.79
CA VAL A 285 21.50 -0.22 9.87
C VAL A 285 21.83 0.83 10.92
N ALA A 286 22.37 0.42 12.08
CA ALA A 286 22.72 1.35 13.17
C ALA A 286 23.78 2.39 12.74
N HIS A 287 24.82 1.94 12.00
CA HIS A 287 25.87 2.87 11.58
C HIS A 287 25.59 3.65 10.30
N LEU A 288 24.49 3.35 9.57
CA LEU A 288 24.06 4.20 8.46
C LEU A 288 23.77 5.63 8.89
N GLY A 289 23.42 5.86 10.15
CA GLY A 289 23.01 7.17 10.64
C GLY A 289 21.79 7.73 9.90
N TYR A 290 20.95 6.84 9.37
CA TYR A 290 19.83 7.20 8.50
C TYR A 290 18.76 7.98 9.26
N ARG A 291 18.33 9.13 8.71
CA ARG A 291 17.37 10.02 9.36
C ARG A 291 16.26 10.40 8.39
N LYS A 292 15.08 10.66 8.93
CA LYS A 292 13.95 11.19 8.17
C LYS A 292 14.27 12.57 7.59
N ALA A 293 13.96 12.78 6.32
CA ALA A 293 14.21 14.05 5.64
C ALA A 293 13.17 15.12 6.00
N ALA A 294 11.96 14.71 6.34
CA ALA A 294 10.86 15.59 6.70
C ALA A 294 10.22 15.09 8.00
N ALA A 295 10.64 15.62 9.13
CA ALA A 295 9.94 15.39 10.40
C ALA A 295 8.99 16.56 10.64
N PRO A 296 7.66 16.33 10.78
CA PRO A 296 6.77 17.38 11.23
C PRO A 296 7.17 17.82 12.64
N LEU A 297 6.82 19.06 13.00
CA LEU A 297 7.04 19.54 14.36
C LEU A 297 6.40 18.57 15.37
N PRO A 298 7.08 18.24 16.46
CA PRO A 298 6.55 17.36 17.48
C PRO A 298 5.19 17.86 17.95
N ARG A 299 4.17 17.04 17.82
CA ARG A 299 2.84 17.34 18.30
C ARG A 299 2.38 16.23 19.22
N GLN A 300 1.60 16.59 20.25
CA GLN A 300 1.00 15.58 21.11
C GLN A 300 0.05 14.70 20.29
N VAL A 301 0.31 13.41 20.27
CA VAL A 301 -0.60 12.43 19.67
C VAL A 301 -1.77 12.19 20.61
N LEU A 302 -2.96 12.47 20.14
CA LEU A 302 -4.20 12.26 20.89
C LEU A 302 -5.00 11.11 20.25
N PRO A 303 -5.58 10.18 21.05
CA PRO A 303 -6.48 9.18 20.51
C PRO A 303 -7.75 9.85 19.97
N PRO A 304 -8.44 9.23 19.02
CA PRO A 304 -9.80 9.63 18.66
C PRO A 304 -10.73 9.57 19.88
N ARG A 305 -11.77 10.39 19.90
CA ARG A 305 -12.78 10.39 20.97
C ARG A 305 -13.73 9.22 20.92
N TYR A 306 -13.86 8.63 19.72
CA TYR A 306 -14.77 7.52 19.44
C TYR A 306 -13.97 6.25 19.19
N PRO A 307 -14.47 5.08 19.64
CA PRO A 307 -13.74 3.82 19.51
C PRO A 307 -13.66 3.36 18.04
N ALA A 308 -12.55 2.72 17.67
CA ALA A 308 -12.36 2.15 16.34
C ALA A 308 -13.37 1.03 16.03
N GLU A 309 -13.87 0.34 17.04
CA GLU A 309 -14.90 -0.70 16.93
C GLU A 309 -16.17 -0.21 16.24
N ASP A 310 -16.52 1.07 16.41
CA ASP A 310 -17.69 1.67 15.76
C ASP A 310 -17.62 1.56 14.23
N LEU A 311 -16.42 1.52 13.64
CA LEU A 311 -16.25 1.39 12.19
C LEU A 311 -16.94 0.16 11.62
N LEU A 312 -17.09 -0.90 12.42
CA LEU A 312 -17.79 -2.11 12.00
C LEU A 312 -19.32 -1.89 11.88
N GLY A 313 -19.89 -1.00 12.68
CA GLY A 313 -21.33 -0.70 12.64
C GLY A 313 -21.69 0.48 11.74
N ILE A 314 -20.74 1.37 11.45
CA ILE A 314 -20.94 2.55 10.60
C ILE A 314 -21.00 2.17 9.13
N VAL A 315 -20.06 1.38 8.68
CA VAL A 315 -19.88 1.08 7.25
C VAL A 315 -20.84 -0.03 6.83
N ALA A 316 -21.66 0.26 5.84
CA ALA A 316 -22.57 -0.73 5.30
C ALA A 316 -21.79 -1.87 4.64
N PRO A 317 -22.19 -3.13 4.86
CA PRO A 317 -21.56 -4.29 4.21
C PRO A 317 -21.84 -4.35 2.71
N ASP A 318 -22.87 -3.65 2.24
CA ASP A 318 -23.20 -3.49 0.84
C ASP A 318 -22.85 -2.08 0.35
N ILE A 319 -22.43 -1.97 -0.92
CA ILE A 319 -22.00 -0.72 -1.54
C ILE A 319 -23.15 0.25 -1.90
N LYS A 320 -24.40 -0.11 -1.65
CA LYS A 320 -25.58 0.69 -2.01
C LYS A 320 -26.08 1.54 -0.86
N THR A 321 -25.84 1.09 0.37
CA THR A 321 -26.27 1.79 1.57
C THR A 321 -25.26 2.89 1.90
N PRO A 322 -25.64 4.17 1.83
CA PRO A 322 -24.74 5.28 2.13
C PRO A 322 -24.47 5.37 3.63
N PHE A 323 -23.30 5.88 3.98
CA PHE A 323 -22.93 6.30 5.32
C PHE A 323 -22.16 7.62 5.26
N ASP A 324 -22.17 8.39 6.35
CA ASP A 324 -21.43 9.66 6.38
C ASP A 324 -19.93 9.39 6.61
N ALA A 325 -19.11 9.80 5.65
CA ALA A 325 -17.66 9.65 5.70
C ALA A 325 -17.02 10.39 6.91
N ARG A 326 -17.69 11.41 7.47
CA ARG A 326 -17.22 12.11 8.67
C ARG A 326 -17.16 11.21 9.88
N GLU A 327 -18.06 10.22 9.97
CA GLU A 327 -18.04 9.23 11.04
C GLU A 327 -16.80 8.34 10.98
N VAL A 328 -16.32 8.01 9.79
CA VAL A 328 -15.04 7.31 9.61
C VAL A 328 -13.88 8.21 10.00
N ILE A 329 -13.87 9.46 9.52
CA ILE A 329 -12.83 10.45 9.84
C ILE A 329 -12.72 10.63 11.37
N ALA A 330 -13.85 10.75 12.08
CA ALA A 330 -13.88 10.94 13.53
C ALA A 330 -13.23 9.80 14.32
N ARG A 331 -13.11 8.58 13.75
CA ARG A 331 -12.51 7.40 14.42
C ARG A 331 -11.05 7.17 14.06
N ILE A 332 -10.50 7.98 13.16
CA ILE A 332 -9.10 7.81 12.73
C ILE A 332 -8.22 9.02 13.01
N VAL A 333 -8.78 10.23 13.13
CA VAL A 333 -8.01 11.47 13.36
C VAL A 333 -7.84 11.80 14.84
N ASP A 334 -6.80 12.55 15.15
CA ASP A 334 -6.45 12.97 16.51
C ASP A 334 -7.57 13.79 17.15
N ASP A 335 -7.98 13.40 18.38
CA ASP A 335 -9.05 14.02 19.16
C ASP A 335 -10.36 14.21 18.36
N SER A 336 -10.57 13.42 17.29
CA SER A 336 -11.71 13.52 16.35
C SER A 336 -11.89 14.93 15.78
N ARG A 337 -10.80 15.67 15.60
CA ARG A 337 -10.80 17.06 15.12
C ARG A 337 -10.56 17.14 13.62
N PHE A 338 -11.41 17.90 12.96
CA PHE A 338 -11.39 18.03 11.51
C PHE A 338 -11.82 19.43 11.08
N SER A 339 -11.03 20.10 10.26
CA SER A 339 -11.37 21.40 9.65
C SER A 339 -11.89 21.18 8.25
N GLU A 340 -13.22 21.09 8.11
CA GLU A 340 -13.85 20.81 6.83
C GLU A 340 -13.77 22.01 5.88
N PHE A 341 -13.33 21.76 4.66
CA PHE A 341 -13.23 22.75 3.58
C PHE A 341 -14.51 22.74 2.74
N LYS A 342 -15.11 23.90 2.56
CA LYS A 342 -16.35 24.12 1.77
C LYS A 342 -17.46 23.11 2.11
N PRO A 343 -17.93 23.00 3.36
CA PRO A 343 -18.93 22.01 3.75
C PRO A 343 -20.25 22.13 3.00
N SER A 344 -20.63 23.33 2.59
CA SER A 344 -21.89 23.62 1.87
C SER A 344 -21.78 23.51 0.34
N PHE A 345 -20.58 23.29 -0.23
CA PHE A 345 -20.36 23.16 -1.67
C PHE A 345 -19.80 21.78 -2.01
N GLY A 346 -20.39 21.10 -3.00
CA GLY A 346 -19.93 19.76 -3.39
C GLY A 346 -20.00 18.78 -2.22
N SER A 347 -21.11 18.70 -1.50
CA SER A 347 -21.28 17.96 -0.23
C SER A 347 -21.10 16.45 -0.35
N THR A 348 -21.11 15.89 -1.57
CA THR A 348 -20.85 14.47 -1.83
C THR A 348 -19.35 14.11 -1.83
N LEU A 349 -18.47 15.09 -1.64
CA LEU A 349 -17.06 14.91 -1.35
C LEU A 349 -16.70 15.74 -0.11
N VAL A 350 -16.33 15.08 0.98
CA VAL A 350 -15.82 15.71 2.20
C VAL A 350 -14.33 15.97 2.02
N CYS A 351 -13.90 17.22 2.18
CA CYS A 351 -12.50 17.61 2.15
C CYS A 351 -12.16 18.40 3.41
N GLY A 352 -10.97 18.22 3.97
CA GLY A 352 -10.55 19.01 5.13
C GLY A 352 -9.22 18.57 5.72
N TRP A 353 -8.73 19.37 6.66
CA TRP A 353 -7.45 19.14 7.34
C TRP A 353 -7.66 18.51 8.71
N ALA A 354 -6.75 17.60 9.05
CA ALA A 354 -6.71 16.93 10.34
C ALA A 354 -5.26 16.66 10.76
N HIS A 355 -5.11 16.06 11.94
CA HIS A 355 -3.89 15.38 12.35
C HIS A 355 -4.20 13.90 12.56
N LEU A 356 -3.29 13.04 12.15
CA LEU A 356 -3.37 11.60 12.36
C LEU A 356 -2.04 11.14 12.97
N ALA A 357 -2.07 10.66 14.19
CA ALA A 357 -0.88 10.29 14.96
C ALA A 357 0.17 11.44 15.01
N GLY A 358 -0.29 12.69 15.12
CA GLY A 358 0.55 13.89 15.13
C GLY A 358 0.94 14.42 13.74
N PHE A 359 0.77 13.64 12.67
CA PHE A 359 1.07 14.06 11.30
C PHE A 359 -0.06 14.92 10.73
N PRO A 360 0.24 16.08 10.13
CA PRO A 360 -0.76 16.84 9.40
C PRO A 360 -1.17 16.06 8.14
N VAL A 361 -2.46 16.10 7.79
CA VAL A 361 -3.01 15.39 6.64
C VAL A 361 -4.21 16.14 6.06
N GLY A 362 -4.29 16.23 4.73
CA GLY A 362 -5.47 16.63 3.99
C GLY A 362 -6.29 15.40 3.62
N ILE A 363 -7.56 15.36 3.99
CA ILE A 363 -8.44 14.20 3.77
C ILE A 363 -9.45 14.53 2.69
N LEU A 364 -9.59 13.63 1.70
CA LEU A 364 -10.68 13.61 0.73
C LEU A 364 -11.46 12.31 0.92
N ALA A 365 -12.74 12.39 1.24
CA ALA A 365 -13.59 11.23 1.50
C ALA A 365 -14.88 11.31 0.68
N ASN A 366 -15.21 10.25 -0.04
CA ASN A 366 -16.47 10.19 -0.77
C ASN A 366 -17.65 10.08 0.21
N ASN A 367 -18.65 10.92 -0.02
CA ASN A 367 -19.92 10.94 0.72
C ASN A 367 -21.11 10.82 -0.25
N GLY A 368 -20.87 10.17 -1.39
CA GLY A 368 -21.83 9.99 -2.47
C GLY A 368 -21.18 10.02 -3.87
N ILE A 369 -22.01 10.16 -4.89
CA ILE A 369 -21.61 10.25 -6.29
C ILE A 369 -20.85 11.56 -6.52
N LEU A 370 -19.84 11.58 -7.40
CA LEU A 370 -19.12 12.79 -7.77
C LEU A 370 -19.92 13.63 -8.78
N PHE A 371 -20.26 14.85 -8.38
CA PHE A 371 -20.81 15.90 -9.23
C PHE A 371 -19.72 16.89 -9.66
N SER A 372 -20.05 17.80 -10.57
CA SER A 372 -19.14 18.86 -11.04
C SER A 372 -18.59 19.71 -9.90
N GLU A 373 -19.42 20.06 -8.93
CA GLU A 373 -19.05 20.85 -7.75
C GLU A 373 -18.09 20.08 -6.84
N SER A 374 -18.33 18.77 -6.65
CA SER A 374 -17.47 17.90 -5.86
C SER A 374 -16.08 17.76 -6.50
N ALA A 375 -16.04 17.62 -7.84
CA ALA A 375 -14.78 17.55 -8.58
C ALA A 375 -13.99 18.87 -8.49
N GLN A 376 -14.65 20.03 -8.63
CA GLN A 376 -14.01 21.34 -8.47
C GLN A 376 -13.47 21.56 -7.06
N LYS A 377 -14.28 21.21 -6.03
CA LYS A 377 -13.86 21.26 -4.62
C LYS A 377 -12.64 20.41 -4.37
N GLY A 378 -12.65 19.15 -4.84
CA GLY A 378 -11.54 18.22 -4.65
C GLY A 378 -10.25 18.69 -5.34
N ALA A 379 -10.35 19.19 -6.57
CA ALA A 379 -9.19 19.73 -7.30
C ALA A 379 -8.54 20.88 -6.53
N GLN A 380 -9.34 21.90 -6.14
CA GLN A 380 -8.82 23.02 -5.37
C GLN A 380 -8.23 22.59 -4.03
N PHE A 381 -8.84 21.63 -3.34
CA PHE A 381 -8.34 21.15 -2.06
C PHE A 381 -6.98 20.46 -2.19
N ILE A 382 -6.78 19.66 -3.25
CA ILE A 382 -5.48 19.03 -3.55
C ILE A 382 -4.42 20.10 -3.82
N GLU A 383 -4.75 21.16 -4.57
CA GLU A 383 -3.83 22.27 -4.82
C GLU A 383 -3.41 22.97 -3.52
N LEU A 384 -4.36 23.23 -2.62
CA LEU A 384 -4.07 23.82 -1.31
C LEU A 384 -3.18 22.92 -0.45
N CYS A 385 -3.39 21.60 -0.44
CA CYS A 385 -2.54 20.66 0.28
C CYS A 385 -1.13 20.63 -0.31
N ASN A 386 -0.98 20.71 -1.64
CA ASN A 386 0.33 20.82 -2.27
C ASN A 386 1.03 22.15 -1.92
N GLN A 387 0.31 23.27 -1.89
CA GLN A 387 0.85 24.56 -1.48
C GLN A 387 1.40 24.54 -0.04
N GLN A 388 0.81 23.70 0.82
CA GLN A 388 1.15 23.57 2.23
C GLN A 388 2.09 22.38 2.54
N ASP A 389 2.59 21.68 1.52
CA ASP A 389 3.41 20.47 1.70
C ASP A 389 2.72 19.44 2.62
N THR A 390 1.41 19.27 2.48
CA THR A 390 0.58 18.41 3.33
C THR A 390 0.24 17.11 2.60
N PRO A 391 0.55 15.92 3.16
CA PRO A 391 0.15 14.64 2.59
C PRO A 391 -1.36 14.52 2.43
N LEU A 392 -1.79 13.73 1.45
CA LEU A 392 -3.20 13.47 1.14
C LEU A 392 -3.62 12.07 1.58
N LEU A 393 -4.80 11.98 2.20
CA LEU A 393 -5.49 10.74 2.50
C LEU A 393 -6.80 10.69 1.72
N PHE A 394 -6.93 9.67 0.86
CA PHE A 394 -8.15 9.41 0.11
C PHE A 394 -8.91 8.26 0.77
N LEU A 395 -10.15 8.52 1.18
CA LEU A 395 -11.09 7.51 1.67
C LEU A 395 -12.11 7.24 0.56
N GLN A 396 -11.91 6.14 -0.18
CA GLN A 396 -12.73 5.83 -1.34
C GLN A 396 -14.01 5.06 -0.96
N ASN A 397 -15.15 5.65 -1.31
CA ASN A 397 -16.45 4.98 -1.39
C ASN A 397 -17.21 5.58 -2.58
N ILE A 398 -16.79 5.24 -3.80
CA ILE A 398 -17.23 5.90 -5.03
C ILE A 398 -17.82 4.92 -6.05
N THR A 399 -19.03 5.19 -6.47
CA THR A 399 -19.72 4.44 -7.53
C THR A 399 -19.53 5.04 -8.91
N GLY A 400 -18.96 6.25 -9.02
CA GLY A 400 -18.63 6.93 -10.26
C GLY A 400 -18.94 8.43 -10.23
N PHE A 401 -18.68 9.08 -11.36
CA PHE A 401 -19.21 10.42 -11.65
C PHE A 401 -20.68 10.33 -12.04
N MET A 402 -21.43 11.40 -11.77
CA MET A 402 -22.83 11.48 -12.19
C MET A 402 -22.93 11.47 -13.71
N VAL A 403 -23.92 10.76 -14.23
CA VAL A 403 -24.18 10.63 -15.67
C VAL A 403 -25.55 11.19 -16.03
N GLY A 404 -25.74 11.57 -17.28
CA GLY A 404 -27.02 12.05 -17.82
C GLY A 404 -26.87 13.33 -18.61
N LYS A 405 -27.80 13.55 -19.52
CA LYS A 405 -27.78 14.67 -20.50
C LYS A 405 -27.50 16.04 -19.83
N ARG A 406 -28.15 16.32 -18.72
CA ARG A 406 -27.96 17.57 -17.96
C ARG A 406 -26.53 17.74 -17.51
N TYR A 407 -25.95 16.71 -16.87
CA TYR A 407 -24.60 16.76 -16.29
C TYR A 407 -23.52 16.84 -17.37
N GLU A 408 -23.73 16.17 -18.51
CA GLU A 408 -22.82 16.27 -19.67
C GLU A 408 -22.83 17.72 -20.21
N GLN A 409 -24.01 18.33 -20.34
CA GLN A 409 -24.17 19.73 -20.80
C GLN A 409 -23.60 20.73 -19.80
N GLU A 410 -23.67 20.46 -18.49
CA GLU A 410 -23.07 21.26 -17.43
C GLU A 410 -21.54 21.04 -17.31
N GLY A 411 -20.95 20.16 -18.10
CA GLY A 411 -19.50 19.97 -18.23
C GLY A 411 -18.90 19.04 -17.20
N ILE A 412 -19.60 17.97 -16.77
CA ILE A 412 -19.08 16.98 -15.80
C ILE A 412 -17.74 16.38 -16.24
N ILE A 413 -17.54 16.13 -17.54
CA ILE A 413 -16.26 15.62 -18.08
C ILE A 413 -15.14 16.63 -17.80
N LYS A 414 -15.39 17.91 -18.09
CA LYS A 414 -14.43 19.00 -17.90
C LYS A 414 -14.06 19.16 -16.42
N HIS A 415 -15.05 19.13 -15.53
CA HIS A 415 -14.82 19.28 -14.09
C HIS A 415 -14.20 18.02 -13.47
N GLY A 416 -14.63 16.84 -13.89
CA GLY A 416 -14.00 15.57 -13.51
C GLY A 416 -12.53 15.50 -13.94
N ALA A 417 -12.23 15.96 -15.16
CA ALA A 417 -10.85 16.04 -15.66
C ALA A 417 -9.96 16.96 -14.79
N LYS A 418 -10.49 18.05 -14.21
CA LYS A 418 -9.73 18.90 -13.28
C LYS A 418 -9.31 18.13 -12.02
N LEU A 419 -10.21 17.35 -11.43
CA LEU A 419 -9.89 16.54 -10.27
C LEU A 419 -8.85 15.47 -10.60
N ILE A 420 -9.02 14.77 -11.73
CA ILE A 420 -8.06 13.77 -12.21
C ILE A 420 -6.69 14.42 -12.48
N ASN A 421 -6.66 15.61 -13.07
CA ASN A 421 -5.43 16.38 -13.30
C ASN A 421 -4.74 16.72 -11.96
N ALA A 422 -5.51 17.22 -10.98
CA ALA A 422 -4.97 17.57 -9.67
C ALA A 422 -4.36 16.33 -8.96
N VAL A 423 -5.02 15.17 -8.99
CA VAL A 423 -4.50 13.92 -8.46
C VAL A 423 -3.22 13.49 -9.18
N SER A 424 -3.22 13.57 -10.52
CA SER A 424 -2.11 13.10 -11.37
C SER A 424 -0.83 13.92 -11.19
N ASN A 425 -0.97 15.23 -10.95
CA ASN A 425 0.17 16.15 -10.85
C ASN A 425 0.57 16.48 -9.41
N SER A 426 -0.21 16.05 -8.42
CA SER A 426 0.16 16.19 -7.01
C SER A 426 1.44 15.40 -6.70
N THR A 427 2.39 16.02 -6.00
CA THR A 427 3.65 15.40 -5.60
C THR A 427 3.76 15.17 -4.09
N VAL A 428 2.82 15.71 -3.29
CA VAL A 428 2.76 15.32 -1.88
C VAL A 428 2.40 13.83 -1.74
N PRO A 429 2.89 13.14 -0.70
CA PRO A 429 2.52 11.74 -0.47
C PRO A 429 1.00 11.55 -0.45
N ALA A 430 0.50 10.64 -1.27
CA ALA A 430 -0.90 10.23 -1.27
C ALA A 430 -1.06 8.82 -0.70
N ILE A 431 -1.98 8.65 0.23
CA ILE A 431 -2.35 7.36 0.81
C ILE A 431 -3.83 7.15 0.53
N THR A 432 -4.20 5.95 0.08
CA THR A 432 -5.59 5.62 -0.23
C THR A 432 -6.08 4.47 0.64
N VAL A 433 -7.29 4.59 1.18
CA VAL A 433 -8.02 3.47 1.79
C VAL A 433 -9.36 3.33 1.06
N MET A 434 -9.58 2.17 0.46
CA MET A 434 -10.85 1.84 -0.16
C MET A 434 -11.79 1.28 0.89
N ILE A 435 -12.73 2.12 1.37
CA ILE A 435 -13.63 1.81 2.47
C ILE A 435 -15.00 1.29 2.02
N GLY A 436 -15.22 1.18 0.70
CA GLY A 436 -16.47 0.72 0.10
C GLY A 436 -16.32 0.51 -1.39
N ALA A 437 -17.19 1.13 -2.20
CA ALA A 437 -17.12 1.05 -3.66
C ALA A 437 -15.93 1.80 -4.25
N SER A 438 -15.41 1.29 -5.38
CA SER A 438 -14.40 1.98 -6.19
C SER A 438 -14.58 1.63 -7.67
N PHE A 439 -15.47 2.36 -8.35
CA PHE A 439 -15.86 2.05 -9.72
C PHE A 439 -15.51 3.15 -10.72
N GLY A 440 -15.13 2.72 -11.94
CA GLY A 440 -14.92 3.55 -13.10
C GLY A 440 -13.89 4.65 -12.89
N ALA A 441 -14.07 5.80 -13.57
CA ALA A 441 -13.18 6.96 -13.45
C ALA A 441 -13.19 7.61 -12.04
N GLY A 442 -14.14 7.25 -11.18
CA GLY A 442 -14.14 7.65 -9.78
C GLY A 442 -12.93 7.08 -9.03
N ASN A 443 -12.51 5.85 -9.33
CA ASN A 443 -11.26 5.27 -8.81
C ASN A 443 -10.05 6.14 -9.15
N TYR A 444 -9.98 6.66 -10.37
CA TYR A 444 -8.89 7.51 -10.84
C TYR A 444 -8.88 8.87 -10.15
N ALA A 445 -10.04 9.49 -10.03
CA ALA A 445 -10.20 10.78 -9.36
C ALA A 445 -9.93 10.74 -7.85
N MET A 446 -9.97 9.56 -7.26
CA MET A 446 -9.71 9.32 -5.83
C MET A 446 -8.39 8.57 -5.59
N CYS A 447 -7.41 8.71 -6.49
CA CYS A 447 -6.07 8.16 -6.35
C CYS A 447 -6.04 6.64 -6.17
N GLY A 448 -6.66 5.89 -7.11
CA GLY A 448 -6.55 4.44 -7.18
C GLY A 448 -5.14 3.96 -7.58
N ARG A 449 -4.95 2.63 -7.66
CA ARG A 449 -3.62 2.02 -7.91
C ARG A 449 -2.87 2.60 -9.12
N ALA A 450 -3.58 2.87 -10.22
CA ALA A 450 -2.99 3.41 -11.44
C ALA A 450 -2.40 4.83 -11.29
N TYR A 451 -2.77 5.54 -10.21
CA TYR A 451 -2.27 6.88 -9.87
C TYR A 451 -1.12 6.85 -8.86
N ALA A 452 -0.54 5.68 -8.66
CA ALA A 452 0.67 5.45 -7.89
C ALA A 452 0.66 6.06 -6.48
N PRO A 453 -0.39 5.84 -5.65
CA PRO A 453 -0.34 6.26 -4.26
C PRO A 453 0.85 5.62 -3.55
N ARG A 454 1.42 6.33 -2.55
CA ARG A 454 2.50 5.78 -1.71
C ARG A 454 2.08 4.47 -1.06
N PHE A 455 0.83 4.42 -0.58
CA PHE A 455 0.19 3.23 -0.05
C PHE A 455 -1.28 3.19 -0.46
N LEU A 456 -1.79 1.98 -0.68
CA LEU A 456 -3.18 1.74 -0.95
C LEU A 456 -3.65 0.50 -0.20
N PHE A 457 -4.55 0.70 0.76
CA PHE A 457 -5.17 -0.37 1.52
C PHE A 457 -6.66 -0.49 1.21
N THR A 458 -7.25 -1.63 1.52
CA THR A 458 -8.68 -1.86 1.29
C THR A 458 -9.33 -2.52 2.50
N TRP A 459 -10.63 -2.26 2.72
CA TRP A 459 -11.41 -2.95 3.72
C TRP A 459 -12.08 -4.21 3.15
N PRO A 460 -12.47 -5.19 3.98
CA PRO A 460 -13.03 -6.46 3.51
C PRO A 460 -14.37 -6.35 2.75
N ASN A 461 -15.12 -5.26 2.93
CA ASN A 461 -16.38 -4.97 2.24
C ASN A 461 -16.21 -4.28 0.88
N HIS A 462 -14.98 -3.96 0.50
CA HIS A 462 -14.65 -3.23 -0.73
C HIS A 462 -15.11 -3.96 -2.00
N ARG A 463 -15.44 -3.18 -3.05
CA ARG A 463 -15.69 -3.65 -4.41
C ARG A 463 -15.03 -2.73 -5.43
N ILE A 464 -14.34 -3.30 -6.40
CA ILE A 464 -13.60 -2.56 -7.43
C ILE A 464 -13.92 -3.08 -8.83
N GLY A 465 -14.01 -2.18 -9.81
CA GLY A 465 -14.22 -2.54 -11.21
C GLY A 465 -14.50 -1.32 -12.08
N VAL A 466 -14.76 -1.59 -13.36
CA VAL A 466 -15.20 -0.54 -14.29
C VAL A 466 -16.63 -0.12 -13.95
N MET A 467 -17.51 -1.10 -13.68
CA MET A 467 -18.89 -0.91 -13.21
C MET A 467 -19.37 -2.17 -12.49
N GLY A 468 -20.44 -2.04 -11.69
CA GLY A 468 -21.02 -3.18 -10.98
C GLY A 468 -21.65 -4.20 -11.91
N GLY A 469 -21.68 -5.48 -11.51
CA GLY A 469 -22.15 -6.60 -12.33
C GLY A 469 -23.57 -6.39 -12.88
N LYS A 470 -24.51 -5.94 -12.04
CA LYS A 470 -25.88 -5.65 -12.46
C LYS A 470 -25.98 -4.52 -13.50
N GLN A 471 -25.15 -3.51 -13.39
CA GLN A 471 -25.11 -2.39 -14.35
C GLN A 471 -24.58 -2.88 -15.71
N LEU A 472 -23.45 -3.60 -15.73
CA LEU A 472 -22.88 -4.14 -16.96
C LEU A 472 -23.84 -5.10 -17.65
N ALA A 473 -24.43 -6.04 -16.91
CA ALA A 473 -25.39 -6.99 -17.43
C ALA A 473 -26.64 -6.30 -18.00
N GLY A 474 -27.10 -5.20 -17.35
CA GLY A 474 -28.21 -4.39 -17.87
C GLY A 474 -27.88 -3.68 -19.18
N VAL A 475 -26.67 -3.10 -19.30
CA VAL A 475 -26.21 -2.46 -20.55
C VAL A 475 -26.12 -3.49 -21.69
N LEU A 476 -25.57 -4.67 -21.43
CA LEU A 476 -25.47 -5.75 -22.43
C LEU A 476 -26.84 -6.25 -22.85
N ASP A 477 -27.82 -6.37 -21.95
CA ASP A 477 -29.20 -6.73 -22.24
C ASP A 477 -29.84 -5.71 -23.22
N ILE A 478 -29.70 -4.40 -22.95
CA ILE A 478 -30.19 -3.32 -23.84
C ILE A 478 -29.57 -3.44 -25.23
N ILE A 479 -28.24 -3.60 -25.32
CA ILE A 479 -27.52 -3.73 -26.60
C ILE A 479 -27.98 -4.94 -27.39
N GLN A 480 -28.18 -6.09 -26.74
CA GLN A 480 -28.64 -7.33 -27.40
C GLN A 480 -30.08 -7.20 -27.89
N ARG A 481 -30.98 -6.58 -27.13
CA ARG A 481 -32.36 -6.31 -27.54
C ARG A 481 -32.41 -5.36 -28.74
N GLU A 482 -31.64 -4.29 -28.74
CA GLU A 482 -31.55 -3.37 -29.87
C GLU A 482 -30.99 -4.05 -31.13
N ALA A 483 -29.98 -4.92 -30.97
CA ALA A 483 -29.41 -5.67 -32.08
C ALA A 483 -30.43 -6.67 -32.67
N ALA A 484 -31.18 -7.39 -31.84
CA ALA A 484 -32.25 -8.29 -32.27
C ALA A 484 -33.36 -7.51 -33.01
N ALA A 485 -33.80 -6.38 -32.47
CA ALA A 485 -34.81 -5.53 -33.10
C ALA A 485 -34.35 -5.01 -34.47
N LYS A 486 -33.10 -4.62 -34.64
CA LYS A 486 -32.53 -4.21 -35.94
C LYS A 486 -32.49 -5.32 -36.97
N ARG A 487 -32.34 -6.59 -36.53
CA ARG A 487 -32.38 -7.78 -37.41
C ARG A 487 -33.77 -8.31 -37.63
N GLY A 488 -34.79 -7.79 -36.94
CA GLY A 488 -36.17 -8.33 -36.99
C GLY A 488 -36.29 -9.72 -36.35
N GLU A 489 -35.39 -10.10 -35.45
CA GLU A 489 -35.36 -11.40 -34.81
C GLU A 489 -36.05 -11.33 -33.43
N PRO A 490 -36.80 -12.39 -33.03
CA PRO A 490 -37.33 -12.46 -31.68
C PRO A 490 -36.19 -12.62 -30.67
N VAL A 491 -36.34 -12.01 -29.50
CA VAL A 491 -35.39 -12.11 -28.41
C VAL A 491 -35.60 -13.44 -27.66
N ASP A 492 -34.55 -14.23 -27.51
CA ASP A 492 -34.56 -15.40 -26.65
C ASP A 492 -34.33 -14.96 -25.18
N GLU A 493 -35.43 -14.77 -24.45
CA GLU A 493 -35.43 -14.28 -23.06
C GLU A 493 -34.69 -15.24 -22.11
N GLN A 494 -34.74 -16.55 -22.35
CA GLN A 494 -34.05 -17.51 -21.49
C GLN A 494 -32.54 -17.43 -21.69
N ARG A 495 -32.08 -17.33 -22.92
CA ARG A 495 -30.65 -17.17 -23.24
C ARG A 495 -30.11 -15.85 -22.72
N LEU A 496 -30.88 -14.75 -22.82
CA LEU A 496 -30.52 -13.46 -22.26
C LEU A 496 -30.40 -13.51 -20.72
N ALA A 497 -31.35 -14.12 -20.03
CA ALA A 497 -31.33 -14.27 -18.58
C ALA A 497 -30.12 -15.06 -18.09
N VAL A 498 -29.78 -16.17 -18.76
CA VAL A 498 -28.58 -16.96 -18.45
C VAL A 498 -27.31 -16.14 -18.68
N GLY A 499 -27.20 -15.48 -19.84
CA GLY A 499 -26.04 -14.62 -20.15
C GLY A 499 -25.85 -13.50 -19.14
N LYS A 500 -26.94 -12.85 -18.74
CA LYS A 500 -26.97 -11.81 -17.71
C LYS A 500 -26.45 -12.32 -16.36
N ALA A 501 -26.97 -13.47 -15.90
CA ALA A 501 -26.53 -14.07 -14.64
C ALA A 501 -25.04 -14.49 -14.67
N MET A 502 -24.55 -14.97 -15.81
CA MET A 502 -23.12 -15.29 -15.99
C MET A 502 -22.24 -14.07 -15.88
N VAL A 503 -22.59 -12.97 -16.55
CA VAL A 503 -21.84 -11.69 -16.49
C VAL A 503 -21.88 -11.12 -15.09
N GLU A 504 -23.05 -11.05 -14.44
CA GLU A 504 -23.16 -10.60 -13.06
C GLU A 504 -22.25 -11.41 -12.13
N GLY A 505 -22.32 -12.73 -12.19
CA GLY A 505 -21.51 -13.61 -11.35
C GLY A 505 -19.99 -13.51 -11.63
N GLN A 506 -19.59 -13.25 -12.87
CA GLN A 506 -18.18 -13.00 -13.20
C GLN A 506 -17.68 -11.70 -12.58
N ILE A 507 -18.40 -10.59 -12.80
CA ILE A 507 -18.00 -9.28 -12.29
C ILE A 507 -18.03 -9.24 -10.77
N ASP A 508 -19.01 -9.89 -10.14
CA ASP A 508 -19.07 -9.97 -8.66
C ASP A 508 -17.85 -10.69 -8.09
N ARG A 509 -17.35 -11.74 -8.73
CA ARG A 509 -16.10 -12.41 -8.34
C ARG A 509 -14.87 -11.54 -8.58
N GLU A 510 -14.79 -10.87 -9.74
CA GLU A 510 -13.64 -10.06 -10.14
C GLU A 510 -13.56 -8.72 -9.36
N SER A 511 -14.69 -8.25 -8.83
CA SER A 511 -14.76 -7.05 -7.98
C SER A 511 -14.48 -7.32 -6.50
N ASP A 512 -14.33 -8.59 -6.09
CA ASP A 512 -14.09 -8.98 -4.71
C ASP A 512 -12.70 -8.52 -4.22
N PRO A 513 -12.54 -8.04 -2.98
CA PRO A 513 -11.26 -7.57 -2.46
C PRO A 513 -10.18 -8.65 -2.45
N TYR A 514 -10.53 -9.93 -2.24
CA TYR A 514 -9.55 -11.02 -2.29
C TYR A 514 -9.06 -11.29 -3.71
N PHE A 515 -9.91 -11.10 -4.73
CA PHE A 515 -9.48 -11.17 -6.12
C PHE A 515 -8.49 -10.04 -6.46
N ALA A 516 -8.77 -8.83 -6.01
CA ALA A 516 -7.94 -7.65 -6.24
C ALA A 516 -6.58 -7.75 -5.52
N THR A 517 -6.58 -8.03 -4.21
CA THR A 517 -5.36 -8.13 -3.40
C THR A 517 -4.46 -9.29 -3.85
N ALA A 518 -5.04 -10.43 -4.29
CA ALA A 518 -4.29 -11.55 -4.84
C ALA A 518 -3.49 -11.17 -6.10
N ARG A 519 -3.91 -10.11 -6.81
CA ARG A 519 -3.29 -9.56 -8.03
C ARG A 519 -2.53 -8.25 -7.80
N LEU A 520 -2.29 -7.89 -6.53
CA LEU A 520 -1.52 -6.70 -6.14
C LEU A 520 -2.18 -5.38 -6.56
N TRP A 521 -3.52 -5.33 -6.64
CA TRP A 521 -4.24 -4.08 -6.90
C TRP A 521 -4.27 -3.17 -5.67
N ASP A 522 -3.91 -3.69 -4.51
CA ASP A 522 -3.70 -2.97 -3.27
C ASP A 522 -2.41 -3.44 -2.57
N ASP A 523 -2.08 -2.84 -1.43
CA ASP A 523 -0.96 -3.22 -0.58
C ASP A 523 -1.40 -4.13 0.58
N GLY A 524 -2.69 -4.43 0.66
CA GLY A 524 -3.30 -5.38 1.58
C GLY A 524 -4.71 -5.00 2.01
N ILE A 525 -5.48 -6.04 2.35
CA ILE A 525 -6.76 -5.88 3.03
C ILE A 525 -6.46 -5.67 4.52
N ILE A 526 -7.04 -4.66 5.12
CA ILE A 526 -6.90 -4.34 6.54
C ILE A 526 -8.24 -4.42 7.27
N ASP A 527 -8.21 -4.79 8.53
CA ASP A 527 -9.37 -4.67 9.40
C ASP A 527 -9.74 -3.17 9.55
N PRO A 528 -11.00 -2.78 9.40
CA PRO A 528 -11.39 -1.38 9.57
C PRO A 528 -10.89 -0.76 10.88
N ARG A 529 -10.82 -1.54 11.95
CA ARG A 529 -10.34 -1.11 13.28
C ARG A 529 -8.86 -0.75 13.31
N ASP A 530 -8.06 -1.35 12.43
CA ASP A 530 -6.61 -1.11 12.35
C ASP A 530 -6.25 0.10 11.46
N THR A 531 -7.24 0.73 10.84
CA THR A 531 -7.02 1.81 9.85
C THR A 531 -6.12 2.91 10.39
N ARG A 532 -6.37 3.41 11.61
CA ARG A 532 -5.53 4.45 12.21
C ARG A 532 -4.08 3.98 12.41
N THR A 533 -3.88 2.77 12.89
CA THR A 533 -2.54 2.20 13.13
C THR A 533 -1.78 2.06 11.81
N VAL A 534 -2.40 1.47 10.80
CA VAL A 534 -1.80 1.31 9.47
C VAL A 534 -1.46 2.66 8.85
N LEU A 535 -2.37 3.63 8.91
CA LEU A 535 -2.14 4.98 8.39
C LEU A 535 -1.04 5.72 9.15
N SER A 536 -0.92 5.53 10.46
CA SER A 536 0.15 6.15 11.24
C SER A 536 1.53 5.64 10.83
N ILE A 537 1.66 4.34 10.56
CA ILE A 537 2.89 3.74 10.04
C ILE A 537 3.19 4.24 8.62
N ALA A 538 2.17 4.26 7.76
CA ALA A 538 2.31 4.72 6.37
C ALA A 538 2.72 6.20 6.29
N LEU A 539 2.14 7.08 7.11
CA LEU A 539 2.54 8.49 7.21
C LEU A 539 3.96 8.62 7.77
N SER A 540 4.29 7.86 8.83
CA SER A 540 5.64 7.84 9.38
C SER A 540 6.69 7.47 8.32
N ALA A 541 6.42 6.44 7.54
CA ALA A 541 7.26 6.02 6.42
C ALA A 541 7.35 7.11 5.33
N ALA A 542 6.23 7.74 4.96
CA ALA A 542 6.20 8.79 3.94
C ALA A 542 7.05 10.01 4.33
N TYR A 543 7.11 10.37 5.61
CA TYR A 543 7.95 11.46 6.11
C TYR A 543 9.45 11.13 6.18
N THR A 544 9.87 9.92 5.80
CA THR A 544 11.29 9.61 5.61
C THR A 544 11.83 10.28 4.34
N ALA A 545 10.99 10.47 3.32
CA ALA A 545 11.27 11.30 2.16
C ALA A 545 10.90 12.78 2.39
N PRO A 546 11.43 13.73 1.62
CA PRO A 546 10.94 15.10 1.61
C PRO A 546 9.46 15.15 1.21
N VAL A 547 8.66 15.87 1.97
CA VAL A 547 7.26 16.15 1.63
C VAL A 547 7.22 17.52 0.95
N ARG A 548 6.98 17.51 -0.37
CA ARG A 548 6.92 18.76 -1.15
C ARG A 548 5.83 18.67 -2.20
N GLY A 549 5.00 19.70 -2.25
CA GLY A 549 3.97 19.85 -3.24
C GLY A 549 4.50 20.34 -4.59
N THR A 550 3.76 20.04 -5.65
CA THR A 550 4.08 20.50 -6.99
C THR A 550 3.86 22.01 -7.15
N THR A 551 4.65 22.61 -8.01
CA THR A 551 4.49 24.00 -8.45
C THR A 551 3.94 24.09 -9.88
N SER A 552 3.65 22.93 -10.51
CA SER A 552 3.17 22.86 -11.90
C SER A 552 2.02 21.85 -12.03
N TRP A 553 0.88 22.33 -12.51
CA TRP A 553 -0.35 21.55 -12.65
C TRP A 553 -0.71 21.18 -14.09
N GLY A 554 0.07 21.62 -15.05
CA GLY A 554 -0.30 21.52 -16.45
C GLY A 554 -1.50 22.43 -16.80
N VAL A 555 -2.27 22.07 -17.83
CA VAL A 555 -3.38 22.88 -18.31
C VAL A 555 -4.71 22.31 -17.80
N PHE A 556 -5.42 23.09 -16.99
CA PHE A 556 -6.81 22.80 -16.64
C PHE A 556 -7.77 23.26 -17.76
N ARG A 557 -8.78 22.46 -18.06
CA ARG A 557 -9.87 22.87 -18.93
C ARG A 557 -10.88 23.75 -18.17
N HIS A 558 -11.25 24.88 -18.75
CA HIS A 558 -12.17 25.84 -18.16
C HIS A 558 -13.54 25.82 -18.83
#